data_14c5feeb047bdb212522dea64041e614
#
_entry.id   14c5feeb047bdb212522dea64041e614
#
_cell.length_a   1.000
_cell.length_b   1.000
_cell.length_c   1.000
_cell.angle_alpha   90.00
_cell.angle_beta   90.00
_cell.angle_gamma   90.00
#
_symmetry.space_group_name_H-M   'P 1'
#
loop_
_entity.id
_entity.type
_entity.pdbx_description
1 polymer ?
#
loop_
_entity_poly.entity_id
_entity_poly.type
_entity_poly.pdbx_seq_one_letter_code
_entity_poly.pdbx_strand_id
1 'polypeptide(L)' 'MVKCHLSTLMGMRKLKIIDVATETGLHRNTVAALYNERAERVEAVAIEKLCQFFECKVGDLFEYIPETEQD' A
#
# COMPACT_ATOMS: atom_id res chain seq x y z
N MET A 1 -13.93 -2.24 -7.23
CA MET A 1 -12.66 -2.82 -6.75
C MET A 1 -11.91 -1.83 -5.89
N VAL A 2 -11.03 -2.33 -5.05
CA VAL A 2 -10.14 -1.46 -4.27
C VAL A 2 -8.76 -1.52 -4.92
N LYS A 3 -8.23 -0.35 -5.24
CA LYS A 3 -6.90 -0.23 -5.82
C LYS A 3 -5.91 0.22 -4.74
N CYS A 4 -4.73 -0.40 -4.71
CA CYS A 4 -3.66 -0.01 -3.79
C CYS A 4 -2.59 0.76 -4.55
N HIS A 5 -2.24 1.93 -4.06
CA HIS A 5 -1.25 2.80 -4.69
C HIS A 5 0.14 2.70 -4.03
N LEU A 6 0.38 1.64 -3.27
CA LEU A 6 1.66 1.47 -2.59
C LEU A 6 2.84 1.49 -3.57
N SER A 7 2.70 0.80 -4.71
CA SER A 7 3.77 0.76 -5.71
C SER A 7 4.08 2.17 -6.25
N THR A 8 3.06 3.00 -6.41
CA THR A 8 3.23 4.38 -6.87
C THR A 8 4.00 5.20 -5.82
N LEU A 9 3.57 5.11 -4.55
CA LEU A 9 4.23 5.83 -3.47
C LEU A 9 5.68 5.38 -3.31
N MET A 10 5.93 4.08 -3.43
CA MET A 10 7.29 3.54 -3.37
C MET A 10 8.13 4.01 -4.55
N GLY A 11 7.55 4.01 -5.75
CA GLY A 11 8.24 4.44 -6.96
C GLY A 11 8.67 5.90 -6.89
N MET A 12 7.85 6.76 -6.29
CA MET A 12 8.18 8.18 -6.13
C MET A 12 9.42 8.39 -5.27
N ARG A 13 9.70 7.48 -4.35
CA ARG A 13 10.87 7.54 -3.47
C ARG A 13 11.94 6.52 -3.86
N LYS A 14 11.74 5.79 -4.94
CA LYS A 14 12.65 4.73 -5.43
C LYS A 14 12.94 3.68 -4.35
N LEU A 15 11.89 3.30 -3.59
CA LEU A 15 12.00 2.33 -2.51
C LEU A 15 11.70 0.92 -3.02
N LYS A 16 12.41 -0.06 -2.46
CA LYS A 16 12.15 -1.48 -2.68
C LYS A 16 11.26 -2.03 -1.57
N ILE A 17 10.65 -3.18 -1.82
CA ILE A 17 9.81 -3.86 -0.82
C ILE A 17 10.56 -4.05 0.49
N ILE A 18 11.82 -4.48 0.43
CA ILE A 18 12.61 -4.71 1.64
C ILE A 18 12.84 -3.42 2.42
N ASP A 19 12.98 -2.29 1.74
CA ASP A 19 13.19 -1.00 2.40
C ASP A 19 11.95 -0.62 3.21
N VAL A 20 10.77 -0.75 2.61
CA VAL A 20 9.51 -0.42 3.27
C VAL A 20 9.26 -1.37 4.45
N ALA A 21 9.49 -2.66 4.26
CA ALA A 21 9.32 -3.65 5.33
C ALA A 21 10.24 -3.32 6.52
N THR A 22 11.50 -3.01 6.25
CA THR A 22 12.48 -2.68 7.29
C THR A 22 12.07 -1.41 8.04
N GLU A 23 11.71 -0.36 7.32
CA GLU A 23 11.42 0.94 7.92
C GLU A 23 10.08 0.94 8.69
N THR A 24 9.09 0.19 8.22
CA THR A 24 7.78 0.14 8.87
C THR A 24 7.68 -0.95 9.93
N GLY A 25 8.57 -1.93 9.90
CA GLY A 25 8.49 -3.11 10.76
C GLY A 25 7.45 -4.12 10.29
N LEU A 26 6.86 -3.91 9.13
CA LEU A 26 5.90 -4.84 8.56
C LEU A 26 6.62 -6.04 7.94
N HIS A 27 5.94 -7.18 7.91
CA HIS A 27 6.49 -8.36 7.27
C HIS A 27 6.63 -8.11 5.76
N ARG A 28 7.75 -8.58 5.19
CA ARG A 28 8.02 -8.40 3.76
C ARG A 28 6.90 -8.95 2.88
N ASN A 29 6.31 -10.08 3.26
CA ASN A 29 5.20 -10.67 2.50
C ASN A 29 3.96 -9.77 2.49
N THR A 30 3.70 -9.06 3.59
CA THR A 30 2.60 -8.12 3.68
C THR A 30 2.82 -6.96 2.70
N VAL A 31 4.02 -6.40 2.71
CA VAL A 31 4.37 -5.30 1.80
C VAL A 31 4.30 -5.77 0.34
N ALA A 32 4.83 -6.96 0.06
CA ALA A 32 4.82 -7.51 -1.30
C ALA A 32 3.40 -7.74 -1.80
N ALA A 33 2.50 -8.26 -0.96
CA ALA A 33 1.11 -8.50 -1.34
C ALA A 33 0.39 -7.19 -1.68
N LEU A 34 0.65 -6.14 -0.92
CA LEU A 34 0.09 -4.81 -1.19
C LEU A 34 0.70 -4.19 -2.44
N TYR A 35 1.99 -4.32 -2.61
CA TYR A 35 2.71 -3.81 -3.79
C TYR A 35 2.14 -4.44 -5.08
N ASN A 36 1.88 -5.74 -5.05
CA ASN A 36 1.39 -6.49 -6.20
C ASN A 36 -0.14 -6.55 -6.27
N GLU A 37 -0.82 -5.84 -5.39
CA GLU A 37 -2.28 -5.78 -5.33
C GLU A 37 -2.93 -7.17 -5.21
N ARG A 38 -2.30 -8.07 -4.43
CA ARG A 38 -2.82 -9.42 -4.17
C ARG A 38 -3.44 -9.56 -2.79
N ALA A 39 -3.32 -8.54 -1.95
CA ALA A 39 -3.82 -8.62 -0.58
C ALA A 39 -5.35 -8.63 -0.57
N GLU A 40 -5.94 -9.63 0.05
CA GLU A 40 -7.38 -9.71 0.25
C GLU A 40 -7.78 -9.07 1.58
N ARG A 41 -6.85 -8.99 2.52
CA ARG A 41 -7.05 -8.39 3.83
C ARG A 41 -5.88 -7.47 4.13
N VAL A 42 -6.19 -6.37 4.80
CA VAL A 42 -5.17 -5.45 5.27
C VAL A 42 -5.50 -5.07 6.71
N GLU A 43 -4.57 -5.30 7.61
CA GLU A 43 -4.78 -4.93 9.01
C GLU A 43 -4.69 -3.42 9.19
N ALA A 44 -5.51 -2.88 10.09
CA ALA A 44 -5.50 -1.44 10.37
C ALA A 44 -4.12 -0.95 10.80
N VAL A 45 -3.38 -1.78 11.55
CA VAL A 45 -2.02 -1.44 11.99
C VAL A 45 -1.08 -1.28 10.79
N ALA A 46 -1.22 -2.12 9.77
CA ALA A 46 -0.41 -2.02 8.57
C ALA A 46 -0.71 -0.73 7.81
N ILE A 47 -1.99 -0.37 7.69
CA ILE A 47 -2.42 0.87 7.06
C ILE A 47 -1.82 2.07 7.81
N GLU A 48 -1.91 2.05 9.14
CA GLU A 48 -1.39 3.12 9.98
C GLU A 48 0.11 3.31 9.78
N LYS A 49 0.87 2.22 9.81
CA LYS A 49 2.32 2.27 9.64
C LYS A 49 2.73 2.78 8.26
N LEU A 50 2.02 2.37 7.23
CA LEU A 50 2.31 2.83 5.87
C LEU A 50 1.96 4.30 5.70
N CYS A 51 0.82 4.74 6.20
CA CYS A 51 0.43 6.15 6.14
C CYS A 51 1.41 7.02 6.92
N GLN A 52 1.86 6.56 8.08
CA GLN A 52 2.84 7.27 8.88
C GLN A 52 4.18 7.38 8.14
N PHE A 53 4.64 6.29 7.56
CA PHE A 53 5.92 6.26 6.86
C PHE A 53 5.90 7.15 5.61
N PHE A 54 4.82 7.08 4.82
CA PHE A 54 4.69 7.88 3.60
C PHE A 54 4.12 9.26 3.85
N GLU A 55 3.73 9.56 5.09
CA GLU A 55 3.13 10.84 5.47
C GLU A 55 1.93 11.16 4.56
N CYS A 56 1.05 10.19 4.40
CA CYS A 56 -0.10 10.29 3.53
C CYS A 56 -1.38 9.87 4.25
N LYS A 57 -2.52 10.14 3.61
CA LYS A 57 -3.82 9.73 4.09
C LYS A 57 -4.17 8.35 3.56
N VAL A 58 -5.14 7.69 4.18
CA VAL A 58 -5.61 6.39 3.72
C VAL A 58 -6.08 6.48 2.26
N GLY A 59 -6.72 7.57 1.88
CA GLY A 59 -7.19 7.78 0.51
C GLY A 59 -6.07 7.93 -0.52
N ASP A 60 -4.85 8.24 -0.08
CA ASP A 60 -3.68 8.28 -0.95
C ASP A 60 -3.10 6.88 -1.17
N LEU A 61 -3.37 5.96 -0.24
CA LEU A 61 -2.85 4.60 -0.27
C LEU A 61 -3.84 3.65 -0.95
N PHE A 62 -5.13 3.81 -0.67
CA PHE A 62 -6.19 2.96 -1.23
C PHE A 62 -7.27 3.81 -1.88
N GLU A 63 -7.81 3.27 -2.96
CA GLU A 63 -8.88 3.94 -3.69
C GLU A 63 -9.96 2.93 -4.05
N TYR A 64 -11.23 3.30 -3.84
CA TYR A 64 -12.35 2.51 -4.31
C TYR A 64 -12.75 2.95 -5.70
N ILE A 65 -12.77 2.03 -6.64
CA ILE A 65 -13.17 2.29 -8.02
C ILE A 65 -14.45 1.50 -8.29
N PRO A 66 -15.59 2.19 -8.47
CA PRO A 66 -16.85 1.52 -8.82
C PRO A 66 -16.72 0.78 -10.15
N GLU A 67 -17.39 -0.38 -10.28
CA GLU A 67 -17.34 -1.15 -11.50
C GLU A 67 -17.85 -0.37 -12.71
N THR A 68 -18.80 0.51 -12.51
CA THR A 68 -19.36 1.34 -13.58
C THR A 68 -18.35 2.30 -14.19
N GLU A 69 -17.25 2.59 -13.50
CA GLU A 69 -16.20 3.48 -13.99
C GLU A 69 -15.07 2.71 -14.68
N GLN A 70 -15.16 1.40 -14.76
CA GLN A 70 -14.13 0.56 -15.34
C GLN A 70 -14.38 0.20 -16.81
N ASP A 71 -15.45 0.65 -17.36
CA ASP A 71 -15.83 0.38 -18.76
C ASP A 71 -14.97 1.11 -19.78
#